data_bfef6bb6dd8eca69ca812eb2e22a6a12
#
_entry.id   bfef6bb6dd8eca69ca812eb2e22a6a12
#
_cell.length_a   1.000
_cell.length_b   1.000
_cell.length_c   1.000
_cell.angle_alpha   90.00
_cell.angle_beta   90.00
_cell.angle_gamma   90.00
#
_symmetry.space_group_name_H-M   'P 1'
#
loop_
_entity.id
_entity.type
_entity.pdbx_description
1 polymer ?
#
loop_
_entity_poly.entity_id
_entity_poly.type
_entity_poly.pdbx_seq_one_letter_code
_entity_poly.pdbx_strand_id
1 'polypeptide(L)'
;MNASLKNETAAVNRDYIPFTGQEYLDSLNDGREVWIYGERVKNITEHPAFRNSARMIARMYDAMHDPAKKELLTTPTEWGGYTHRFFRATATIEEQVASRDAIAEWQRMAWGWMGRSPDYKGCYLGTLGANSQFYLGFEQNALSWYCKAQEKTWYINHAIMHPPVDRSSEQAGADVYVRVVKETDAGIYVSGAKVVATGSALTHYTFVAHITQTPIQDPKFSPVFIVPTGAPGVKLLCRVSNEYRAAVLGSPFDYPLSSRLDENDAILVLDNVFVPWEDVFMYNNADLANKFNTGSGYLERASMHGCTRFAVKMDFLVGLLAHALEITGANGFHGVQSKLGEIVAWRNTFWALSDAMAKSAQPWNGMIRPDSHFSGAYRVMNQLAMPKIKNIIEEIVASGLIYLNSHAVDFKTPEIRGYLDQYVRGSGGIDAERRVKVMKMLWDAIGTEFGARHELYEINYIGSNDITRLTNLWAAQGSGNMDRFKAFADSAMSEYDLDGWTVPDLINPDDVSILDHK
;
A
#
# COMPACT_ATOMS: atom_id res chain seq x y z
N MET A 1 -0.99 -43.66 -23.58
CA MET A 1 0.42 -43.38 -23.87
C MET A 1 0.96 -42.50 -22.75
N ASN A 2 1.69 -43.10 -21.82
CA ASN A 2 2.31 -42.41 -20.69
C ASN A 2 3.57 -41.68 -21.17
N ALA A 3 3.53 -40.36 -21.21
CA ALA A 3 4.73 -39.54 -21.33
C ALA A 3 5.22 -39.22 -19.92
N SER A 4 6.25 -39.93 -19.49
CA SER A 4 7.02 -39.63 -18.27
C SER A 4 7.67 -38.27 -18.46
N LEU A 5 7.22 -37.26 -17.70
CA LEU A 5 7.92 -36.00 -17.53
C LEU A 5 9.21 -36.29 -16.72
N LYS A 6 10.33 -36.38 -17.42
CA LYS A 6 11.64 -36.32 -16.82
C LYS A 6 11.78 -34.96 -16.16
N ASN A 7 11.92 -34.95 -14.83
CA ASN A 7 12.46 -33.83 -14.07
C ASN A 7 13.96 -33.64 -14.44
N GLU A 8 14.22 -32.97 -15.54
CA GLU A 8 15.49 -32.28 -15.74
C GLU A 8 15.39 -30.99 -14.92
N THR A 9 16.20 -30.90 -13.87
CA THR A 9 16.46 -29.63 -13.19
C THR A 9 17.09 -28.69 -14.21
N ALA A 10 16.26 -27.91 -14.90
CA ALA A 10 16.74 -26.87 -15.79
C ALA A 10 17.69 -25.97 -15.00
N ALA A 11 18.87 -25.68 -15.55
CA ALA A 11 19.82 -24.80 -14.91
C ALA A 11 19.15 -23.46 -14.61
N VAL A 12 19.22 -23.01 -13.35
CA VAL A 12 18.60 -21.75 -12.92
C VAL A 12 19.22 -20.61 -13.69
N ASN A 13 18.39 -19.87 -14.45
CA ASN A 13 18.84 -18.70 -15.18
C ASN A 13 19.07 -17.54 -14.20
N ARG A 14 20.34 -17.14 -14.00
CA ARG A 14 20.73 -16.09 -13.05
C ARG A 14 20.19 -14.70 -13.39
N ASP A 15 19.81 -14.45 -14.63
CA ASP A 15 19.19 -13.19 -15.03
C ASP A 15 17.77 -13.04 -14.50
N TYR A 16 17.11 -14.15 -14.14
CA TYR A 16 15.76 -14.22 -13.58
C TYR A 16 15.75 -14.66 -12.11
N ILE A 17 16.70 -14.17 -11.34
CA ILE A 17 16.76 -14.34 -9.87
C ILE A 17 16.67 -12.95 -9.24
N PRO A 18 15.83 -12.77 -8.21
CA PRO A 18 15.77 -11.51 -7.46
C PRO A 18 17.16 -11.04 -7.01
N PHE A 19 17.34 -9.75 -6.85
CA PHE A 19 18.52 -9.23 -6.16
C PHE A 19 18.71 -9.90 -4.80
N THR A 20 19.95 -10.11 -4.39
CA THR A 20 20.29 -10.20 -2.98
C THR A 20 20.21 -8.81 -2.35
N GLY A 21 20.17 -8.71 -1.02
CA GLY A 21 20.17 -7.42 -0.35
C GLY A 21 21.37 -6.55 -0.71
N GLN A 22 22.56 -7.16 -0.85
CA GLN A 22 23.77 -6.42 -1.24
C GLN A 22 23.69 -5.95 -2.70
N GLU A 23 23.29 -6.82 -3.64
CA GLU A 23 23.11 -6.43 -5.04
C GLU A 23 22.10 -5.30 -5.19
N TYR A 24 21.00 -5.32 -4.39
CA TYR A 24 20.05 -4.22 -4.35
C TYR A 24 20.71 -2.91 -3.89
N LEU A 25 21.47 -2.92 -2.79
CA LEU A 25 22.16 -1.73 -2.30
C LEU A 25 23.16 -1.18 -3.33
N ASP A 26 23.94 -2.06 -3.95
CA ASP A 26 24.92 -1.68 -4.96
C ASP A 26 24.27 -1.07 -6.20
N SER A 27 23.10 -1.58 -6.60
CA SER A 27 22.35 -1.11 -7.76
C SER A 27 21.77 0.30 -7.61
N LEU A 28 21.66 0.81 -6.37
CA LEU A 28 21.20 2.18 -6.11
C LEU A 28 22.26 3.25 -6.43
N ASN A 29 23.48 2.86 -6.72
CA ASN A 29 24.56 3.78 -7.15
C ASN A 29 24.54 3.99 -8.68
N ASP A 30 23.42 4.48 -9.20
CA ASP A 30 23.13 4.65 -10.61
C ASP A 30 23.21 6.11 -11.11
N GLY A 31 23.75 7.02 -10.28
CA GLY A 31 23.89 8.44 -10.63
C GLY A 31 22.61 9.27 -10.42
N ARG A 32 21.58 8.71 -9.80
CA ARG A 32 20.31 9.40 -9.51
C ARG A 32 20.48 10.78 -8.90
N GLU A 33 19.61 11.70 -9.28
CA GLU A 33 19.61 13.07 -8.78
C GLU A 33 18.55 13.24 -7.68
N VAL A 34 18.97 13.10 -6.42
CA VAL A 34 18.12 13.21 -5.23
C VAL A 34 18.54 14.42 -4.42
N TRP A 35 17.57 15.28 -4.07
CA TRP A 35 17.77 16.49 -3.28
C TRP A 35 17.01 16.42 -1.96
N ILE A 36 17.70 16.72 -0.88
CA ILE A 36 17.10 16.82 0.46
C ILE A 36 17.92 17.83 1.30
N TYR A 37 17.26 18.64 2.11
CA TYR A 37 17.91 19.66 2.97
C TYR A 37 18.83 20.63 2.21
N GLY A 38 18.54 20.92 0.94
CA GLY A 38 19.31 21.84 0.10
C GLY A 38 20.58 21.24 -0.50
N GLU A 39 20.83 19.94 -0.31
CA GLU A 39 22.00 19.25 -0.88
C GLU A 39 21.60 18.12 -1.84
N ARG A 40 22.46 17.86 -2.81
CA ARG A 40 22.38 16.68 -3.66
C ARG A 40 23.00 15.48 -2.94
N VAL A 41 22.21 14.43 -2.78
CA VAL A 41 22.66 13.17 -2.16
C VAL A 41 23.68 12.49 -3.07
N LYS A 42 24.88 12.23 -2.57
CA LYS A 42 25.96 11.59 -3.34
C LYS A 42 25.82 10.06 -3.35
N ASN A 43 25.49 9.46 -2.22
CA ASN A 43 25.29 8.03 -2.05
C ASN A 43 24.04 7.79 -1.19
N ILE A 44 23.01 7.23 -1.80
CA ILE A 44 21.71 7.03 -1.14
C ILE A 44 21.79 5.99 -0.01
N THR A 45 22.64 4.97 -0.16
CA THR A 45 22.78 3.87 0.81
C THR A 45 23.61 4.21 2.04
N GLU A 46 24.31 5.36 2.02
CA GLU A 46 25.11 5.88 3.12
C GLU A 46 24.49 7.11 3.77
N HIS A 47 23.66 7.83 3.02
CA HIS A 47 23.06 9.08 3.49
C HIS A 47 22.12 8.83 4.66
N PRO A 48 22.22 9.58 5.78
CA PRO A 48 21.45 9.33 7.01
C PRO A 48 19.93 9.47 6.85
N ALA A 49 19.46 10.08 5.77
CA ALA A 49 18.03 10.20 5.47
C ALA A 49 17.43 8.92 4.83
N PHE A 50 18.25 7.95 4.37
CA PHE A 50 17.77 6.84 3.55
C PHE A 50 18.42 5.49 3.87
N ARG A 51 19.59 5.47 4.52
CA ARG A 51 20.45 4.27 4.65
C ARG A 51 19.80 3.10 5.37
N ASN A 52 19.03 3.36 6.43
CA ASN A 52 18.41 2.29 7.20
C ASN A 52 17.15 1.76 6.51
N SER A 53 16.38 2.65 5.87
CA SER A 53 15.24 2.26 5.03
C SER A 53 15.72 1.43 3.83
N ALA A 54 16.84 1.80 3.19
CA ALA A 54 17.48 0.99 2.14
C ALA A 54 17.88 -0.41 2.66
N ARG A 55 18.46 -0.49 3.86
CA ARG A 55 18.82 -1.79 4.50
C ARG A 55 17.59 -2.62 4.85
N MET A 56 16.46 -2.01 5.22
CA MET A 56 15.22 -2.75 5.44
C MET A 56 14.70 -3.37 4.14
N ILE A 57 14.79 -2.66 3.02
CA ILE A 57 14.48 -3.22 1.69
C ILE A 57 15.47 -4.35 1.34
N ALA A 58 16.77 -4.16 1.56
CA ALA A 58 17.79 -5.19 1.33
C ALA A 58 17.46 -6.50 2.09
N ARG A 59 17.03 -6.41 3.35
CA ARG A 59 16.58 -7.58 4.13
C ARG A 59 15.38 -8.29 3.51
N MET A 60 14.46 -7.55 2.87
CA MET A 60 13.32 -8.16 2.16
C MET A 60 13.79 -8.95 0.94
N TYR A 61 14.78 -8.43 0.19
CA TYR A 61 15.39 -9.16 -0.91
C TYR A 61 16.10 -10.44 -0.42
N ASP A 62 16.91 -10.35 0.63
CA ASP A 62 17.61 -11.52 1.21
C ASP A 62 16.62 -12.62 1.65
N ALA A 63 15.44 -12.26 2.12
CA ALA A 63 14.43 -13.23 2.51
C ALA A 63 13.94 -14.12 1.35
N MET A 64 14.02 -13.66 0.11
CA MET A 64 13.68 -14.48 -1.07
C MET A 64 14.74 -15.55 -1.38
N HIS A 65 15.92 -15.44 -0.79
CA HIS A 65 17.01 -16.41 -0.90
C HIS A 65 17.12 -17.32 0.33
N ASP A 66 16.45 -16.95 1.43
CA ASP A 66 16.43 -17.76 2.66
C ASP A 66 15.62 -19.04 2.43
N PRO A 67 16.21 -20.23 2.59
CA PRO A 67 15.51 -21.51 2.41
C PRO A 67 14.23 -21.64 3.22
N ALA A 68 14.16 -21.00 4.39
CA ALA A 68 12.99 -21.06 5.26
C ALA A 68 11.80 -20.20 4.74
N LYS A 69 12.06 -19.22 3.86
CA LYS A 69 11.06 -18.26 3.37
C LYS A 69 10.85 -18.30 1.86
N LYS A 70 11.83 -18.81 1.13
CA LYS A 70 11.85 -18.80 -0.34
C LYS A 70 10.60 -19.42 -0.96
N GLU A 71 10.17 -20.58 -0.48
CA GLU A 71 8.98 -21.26 -1.01
C GLU A 71 7.71 -20.43 -0.81
N LEU A 72 7.56 -19.76 0.34
CA LEU A 72 6.43 -18.90 0.64
C LEU A 72 6.43 -17.63 -0.21
N LEU A 73 7.60 -16.99 -0.34
CA LEU A 73 7.73 -15.68 -0.98
C LEU A 73 7.76 -15.75 -2.51
N THR A 74 8.31 -16.83 -3.08
CA THR A 74 8.66 -16.86 -4.49
C THR A 74 7.87 -17.88 -5.30
N THR A 75 7.84 -17.65 -6.61
CA THR A 75 7.29 -18.56 -7.61
C THR A 75 8.24 -18.65 -8.79
N PRO A 76 8.37 -19.83 -9.46
CA PRO A 76 9.17 -19.96 -10.66
C PRO A 76 8.70 -19.02 -11.77
N THR A 77 9.65 -18.55 -12.60
CA THR A 77 9.36 -17.84 -13.85
C THR A 77 9.44 -18.78 -15.03
N GLU A 78 8.84 -18.42 -16.15
CA GLU A 78 8.87 -19.20 -17.40
C GLU A 78 10.27 -19.20 -18.04
N TRP A 79 11.17 -18.35 -17.54
CA TRP A 79 12.53 -18.15 -18.08
C TRP A 79 13.62 -18.86 -17.26
N GLY A 80 13.23 -19.77 -16.35
CA GLY A 80 14.16 -20.62 -15.60
C GLY A 80 14.72 -20.01 -14.32
N GLY A 81 14.08 -18.95 -13.80
CA GLY A 81 14.39 -18.33 -12.51
C GLY A 81 13.19 -18.35 -11.57
N TYR A 82 13.15 -17.38 -10.66
CA TYR A 82 12.03 -17.16 -9.74
C TYR A 82 11.90 -15.67 -9.40
N THR A 83 10.70 -15.27 -8.98
CA THR A 83 10.38 -13.91 -8.57
C THR A 83 9.44 -13.92 -7.38
N HIS A 84 9.22 -12.77 -6.73
CA HIS A 84 8.18 -12.66 -5.70
C HIS A 84 6.79 -12.98 -6.28
N ARG A 85 5.98 -13.79 -5.58
CA ARG A 85 4.69 -14.29 -6.09
C ARG A 85 3.77 -13.19 -6.60
N PHE A 86 3.75 -12.03 -5.97
CA PHE A 86 2.87 -10.94 -6.36
C PHE A 86 3.27 -10.23 -7.67
N PHE A 87 4.47 -10.46 -8.20
CA PHE A 87 4.87 -9.95 -9.53
C PHE A 87 4.20 -10.70 -10.68
N ARG A 88 3.73 -11.93 -10.45
CA ARG A 88 3.03 -12.71 -11.47
C ARG A 88 1.53 -12.46 -11.47
N ALA A 89 0.93 -12.54 -12.66
CA ALA A 89 -0.50 -12.74 -12.80
C ALA A 89 -0.86 -14.14 -12.28
N THR A 90 -2.01 -14.28 -11.65
CA THR A 90 -2.48 -15.53 -11.06
C THR A 90 -3.55 -16.17 -11.93
N ALA A 91 -3.49 -17.50 -12.10
CA ALA A 91 -4.45 -18.25 -12.90
C ALA A 91 -5.44 -19.03 -12.03
N THR A 92 -5.09 -19.34 -10.77
CA THR A 92 -5.93 -20.13 -9.86
C THR A 92 -6.11 -19.44 -8.51
N ILE A 93 -7.13 -19.87 -7.76
CA ILE A 93 -7.41 -19.38 -6.39
C ILE A 93 -6.22 -19.69 -5.47
N GLU A 94 -5.60 -20.87 -5.61
CA GLU A 94 -4.46 -21.30 -4.82
C GLU A 94 -3.26 -20.37 -5.05
N GLU A 95 -2.96 -20.00 -6.30
CA GLU A 95 -1.92 -19.02 -6.64
C GLU A 95 -2.25 -17.64 -6.07
N GLN A 96 -3.52 -17.23 -6.11
CA GLN A 96 -3.97 -15.96 -5.58
C GLN A 96 -3.81 -15.90 -4.04
N VAL A 97 -4.17 -16.97 -3.34
CA VAL A 97 -3.97 -17.12 -1.89
C VAL A 97 -2.49 -17.12 -1.56
N ALA A 98 -1.67 -17.89 -2.28
CA ALA A 98 -0.22 -17.94 -2.09
C ALA A 98 0.43 -16.56 -2.34
N SER A 99 -0.06 -15.80 -3.31
CA SER A 99 0.38 -14.43 -3.58
C SER A 99 0.05 -13.48 -2.42
N ARG A 100 -1.16 -13.57 -1.83
CA ARG A 100 -1.57 -12.85 -0.64
C ARG A 100 -0.69 -13.21 0.57
N ASP A 101 -0.38 -14.49 0.77
CA ASP A 101 0.45 -14.97 1.88
C ASP A 101 1.90 -14.49 1.76
N ALA A 102 2.43 -14.42 0.54
CA ALA A 102 3.75 -13.83 0.26
C ALA A 102 3.78 -12.33 0.63
N ILE A 103 2.74 -11.57 0.29
CA ILE A 103 2.60 -10.16 0.72
C ILE A 103 2.62 -10.10 2.25
N ALA A 104 1.82 -10.94 2.93
CA ALA A 104 1.75 -10.94 4.39
C ALA A 104 3.12 -11.21 5.03
N GLU A 105 3.88 -12.16 4.50
CA GLU A 105 5.21 -12.51 5.03
C GLU A 105 6.22 -11.36 4.89
N TRP A 106 6.29 -10.70 3.73
CA TRP A 106 7.14 -9.53 3.56
C TRP A 106 6.72 -8.38 4.47
N GLN A 107 5.42 -8.17 4.61
CA GLN A 107 4.90 -7.13 5.48
C GLN A 107 5.18 -7.40 6.98
N ARG A 108 5.25 -8.67 7.42
CA ARG A 108 5.68 -9.01 8.78
C ARG A 108 7.11 -8.54 9.07
N MET A 109 7.98 -8.51 8.08
CA MET A 109 9.36 -8.02 8.24
C MET A 109 9.43 -6.51 8.53
N ALA A 110 8.41 -5.75 8.12
CA ALA A 110 8.26 -4.32 8.38
C ALA A 110 7.07 -4.00 9.30
N TRP A 111 6.47 -5.02 9.92
CA TRP A 111 5.28 -4.89 10.80
C TRP A 111 4.12 -4.12 10.16
N GLY A 112 3.99 -4.20 8.84
CA GLY A 112 2.96 -3.50 8.07
C GLY A 112 3.19 -2.00 7.87
N TRP A 113 4.38 -1.48 8.22
CA TRP A 113 4.70 -0.04 8.13
C TRP A 113 5.33 0.40 6.80
N MET A 114 5.58 -0.54 5.87
CA MET A 114 6.06 -0.20 4.52
C MET A 114 4.95 -0.45 3.50
N GLY A 115 4.22 0.59 3.14
CA GLY A 115 3.13 0.53 2.17
C GLY A 115 3.61 0.50 0.71
N ARG A 116 4.86 0.85 0.50
CA ARG A 116 5.54 0.86 -0.81
C ARG A 116 6.76 -0.07 -0.83
N SER A 117 6.65 -1.22 -0.16
CA SER A 117 7.61 -2.32 -0.28
C SER A 117 7.79 -2.74 -1.75
N PRO A 118 8.88 -3.42 -2.12
CA PRO A 118 9.14 -3.79 -3.51
C PRO A 118 8.01 -4.60 -4.17
N ASP A 119 7.30 -5.46 -3.43
CA ASP A 119 6.16 -6.24 -3.94
C ASP A 119 4.94 -5.38 -4.31
N TYR A 120 4.77 -4.21 -3.70
CA TYR A 120 3.62 -3.37 -3.99
C TYR A 120 3.41 -3.14 -5.50
N LYS A 121 4.49 -3.03 -6.28
CA LYS A 121 4.38 -2.82 -7.73
C LYS A 121 3.92 -4.04 -8.51
N GLY A 122 3.91 -5.20 -7.92
CA GLY A 122 3.17 -6.34 -8.48
C GLY A 122 1.71 -6.01 -8.80
N CYS A 123 1.12 -4.97 -8.16
CA CYS A 123 -0.23 -4.52 -8.49
C CYS A 123 -0.35 -3.96 -9.93
N TYR A 124 0.67 -3.27 -10.45
CA TYR A 124 0.72 -2.84 -11.85
C TYR A 124 1.33 -3.91 -12.74
N LEU A 125 2.50 -4.41 -12.36
CA LEU A 125 3.32 -5.30 -13.17
C LEU A 125 2.58 -6.61 -13.51
N GLY A 126 1.87 -7.18 -12.55
CA GLY A 126 1.02 -8.35 -12.80
C GLY A 126 -0.12 -8.07 -13.79
N THR A 127 -0.62 -6.82 -13.85
CA THR A 127 -1.67 -6.46 -14.83
C THR A 127 -1.12 -6.30 -16.24
N LEU A 128 0.15 -5.92 -16.41
CA LEU A 128 0.77 -5.83 -17.73
C LEU A 128 0.73 -7.18 -18.46
N GLY A 129 0.95 -8.29 -17.75
CA GLY A 129 0.83 -9.64 -18.30
C GLY A 129 -0.61 -10.09 -18.53
N ALA A 130 -1.48 -9.89 -17.53
CA ALA A 130 -2.86 -10.38 -17.57
C ALA A 130 -3.79 -9.53 -18.45
N ASN A 131 -3.47 -8.26 -18.68
CA ASN A 131 -4.32 -7.29 -19.37
C ASN A 131 -3.54 -6.41 -20.35
N SER A 132 -2.58 -6.97 -21.06
CA SER A 132 -1.79 -6.24 -22.05
C SER A 132 -2.66 -5.56 -23.11
N GLN A 133 -3.80 -6.16 -23.47
CA GLN A 133 -4.78 -5.64 -24.43
C GLN A 133 -5.36 -4.27 -24.04
N PHE A 134 -5.34 -3.92 -22.75
CA PHE A 134 -5.77 -2.60 -22.29
C PHE A 134 -4.87 -1.48 -22.85
N TYR A 135 -3.60 -1.79 -23.13
CA TYR A 135 -2.60 -0.82 -23.60
C TYR A 135 -2.57 -0.76 -25.13
N LEU A 136 -3.70 -0.40 -25.76
CA LEU A 136 -3.92 -0.39 -27.21
C LEU A 136 -2.76 0.25 -27.99
N GLY A 137 -2.12 -0.54 -28.87
CA GLY A 137 -0.96 -0.15 -29.68
C GLY A 137 0.39 -0.29 -28.93
N PHE A 138 0.37 -0.62 -27.63
CA PHE A 138 1.57 -0.84 -26.79
C PHE A 138 1.50 -2.17 -26.03
N GLU A 139 0.73 -3.13 -26.52
CA GLU A 139 0.52 -4.44 -25.89
C GLU A 139 1.85 -5.20 -25.71
N GLN A 140 2.73 -5.11 -26.71
CA GLN A 140 4.03 -5.76 -26.67
C GLN A 140 4.95 -5.14 -25.60
N ASN A 141 4.88 -3.83 -25.42
CA ASN A 141 5.63 -3.15 -24.36
C ASN A 141 5.16 -3.61 -22.99
N ALA A 142 3.84 -3.73 -22.79
CA ALA A 142 3.27 -4.25 -21.55
C ALA A 142 3.77 -5.67 -21.25
N LEU A 143 3.74 -6.57 -22.22
CA LEU A 143 4.26 -7.94 -22.09
C LEU A 143 5.77 -7.96 -21.81
N SER A 144 6.55 -7.15 -22.52
CA SER A 144 8.00 -7.04 -22.33
C SER A 144 8.34 -6.57 -20.91
N TRP A 145 7.63 -5.56 -20.40
CA TRP A 145 7.81 -5.08 -19.04
C TRP A 145 7.31 -6.05 -17.97
N TYR A 146 6.26 -6.84 -18.27
CA TYR A 146 5.85 -7.94 -17.39
C TYR A 146 6.99 -8.95 -17.19
N CYS A 147 7.69 -9.31 -18.26
CA CYS A 147 8.87 -10.19 -18.19
C CYS A 147 10.03 -9.50 -17.48
N LYS A 148 10.42 -8.30 -17.91
CA LYS A 148 11.54 -7.54 -17.36
C LYS A 148 11.41 -7.29 -15.87
N ALA A 149 10.21 -6.97 -15.38
CA ALA A 149 9.98 -6.72 -13.97
C ALA A 149 10.32 -7.92 -13.07
N GLN A 150 10.18 -9.15 -13.60
CA GLN A 150 10.44 -10.39 -12.87
C GLN A 150 11.92 -10.82 -12.89
N GLU A 151 12.77 -10.28 -13.77
CA GLU A 151 14.19 -10.65 -13.88
C GLU A 151 14.91 -10.52 -12.55
N LYS A 152 14.88 -9.34 -11.95
CA LYS A 152 15.53 -9.04 -10.67
C LYS A 152 14.52 -8.73 -9.55
N THR A 153 13.24 -8.93 -9.80
CA THR A 153 12.16 -8.42 -8.93
C THR A 153 12.37 -6.92 -8.71
N TRP A 154 12.45 -6.15 -9.81
CA TRP A 154 12.80 -4.74 -9.79
C TRP A 154 11.95 -3.93 -8.82
N TYR A 155 12.59 -3.16 -7.95
CA TYR A 155 11.87 -2.21 -7.10
C TYR A 155 11.46 -0.98 -7.92
N ILE A 156 10.17 -0.84 -8.13
CA ILE A 156 9.56 0.21 -8.93
C ILE A 156 8.61 1.01 -8.02
N ASN A 157 8.61 2.33 -8.09
CA ASN A 157 7.53 3.10 -7.50
C ASN A 157 6.52 3.54 -8.56
N HIS A 158 5.51 4.29 -8.16
CA HIS A 158 4.64 5.01 -9.09
C HIS A 158 4.58 6.50 -8.76
N ALA A 159 4.31 7.30 -9.78
CA ALA A 159 4.02 8.71 -9.65
C ALA A 159 2.78 9.02 -10.50
N ILE A 160 1.64 9.22 -9.85
CA ILE A 160 0.33 9.29 -10.50
C ILE A 160 -0.40 10.61 -10.25
N MET A 161 -0.06 11.33 -9.16
CA MET A 161 -0.73 12.57 -8.79
C MET A 161 -0.04 13.78 -9.39
N HIS A 162 -0.80 14.68 -9.99
CA HIS A 162 -0.29 15.99 -10.40
C HIS A 162 -0.01 16.89 -9.19
N PRO A 163 0.96 17.84 -9.28
CA PRO A 163 1.12 18.87 -8.28
C PRO A 163 -0.19 19.65 -8.11
N PRO A 164 -0.69 19.85 -6.88
CA PRO A 164 -1.96 20.50 -6.63
C PRO A 164 -1.84 22.04 -6.60
N VAL A 165 -1.20 22.61 -7.62
CA VAL A 165 -0.97 24.07 -7.71
C VAL A 165 -2.25 24.84 -7.98
N ASP A 166 -3.08 24.31 -8.89
CA ASP A 166 -4.45 24.79 -9.12
C ASP A 166 -5.28 23.60 -9.62
N ARG A 167 -6.41 23.36 -9.00
CA ARG A 167 -7.34 22.26 -9.34
C ARG A 167 -8.60 22.73 -10.05
N SER A 168 -8.71 24.03 -10.34
CA SER A 168 -9.90 24.61 -10.95
C SER A 168 -10.08 24.19 -12.42
N SER A 169 -8.96 23.94 -13.14
CA SER A 169 -8.97 23.44 -14.51
C SER A 169 -7.66 22.79 -14.89
N GLU A 170 -7.67 21.98 -15.96
CA GLU A 170 -6.45 21.40 -16.54
C GLU A 170 -5.49 22.49 -17.04
N GLN A 171 -6.02 23.55 -17.62
CA GLN A 171 -5.22 24.68 -18.15
C GLN A 171 -4.47 25.40 -17.03
N ALA A 172 -5.05 25.52 -15.85
CA ALA A 172 -4.41 26.18 -14.72
C ALA A 172 -3.14 25.45 -14.22
N GLY A 173 -3.05 24.12 -14.43
CA GLY A 173 -1.89 23.30 -14.09
C GLY A 173 -1.00 22.91 -15.29
N ALA A 174 -1.30 23.40 -16.50
CA ALA A 174 -0.67 22.94 -17.73
C ALA A 174 0.85 23.13 -17.81
N ASP A 175 1.40 24.09 -17.10
CA ASP A 175 2.83 24.36 -17.02
C ASP A 175 3.60 23.39 -16.11
N VAL A 176 2.90 22.73 -15.15
CA VAL A 176 3.53 21.84 -14.16
C VAL A 176 3.22 20.36 -14.40
N TYR A 177 2.13 20.04 -15.13
CA TYR A 177 1.74 18.64 -15.36
C TYR A 177 2.69 17.93 -16.32
N VAL A 178 2.91 16.63 -16.06
CA VAL A 178 3.70 15.79 -16.99
C VAL A 178 3.04 15.78 -18.35
N ARG A 179 3.81 16.14 -19.37
CA ARG A 179 3.38 16.24 -20.75
C ARG A 179 4.48 15.84 -21.72
N VAL A 180 4.08 15.41 -22.89
CA VAL A 180 5.00 15.21 -24.01
C VAL A 180 5.37 16.59 -24.58
N VAL A 181 6.66 16.86 -24.68
CA VAL A 181 7.20 18.13 -25.23
C VAL A 181 7.84 17.94 -26.59
N LYS A 182 8.25 16.71 -26.94
CA LYS A 182 8.82 16.36 -28.23
C LYS A 182 8.61 14.87 -28.51
N GLU A 183 8.36 14.54 -29.77
CA GLU A 183 8.31 13.18 -30.31
C GLU A 183 9.48 12.97 -31.28
N THR A 184 10.02 11.76 -31.30
CA THR A 184 11.06 11.30 -32.24
C THR A 184 10.80 9.85 -32.63
N ASP A 185 11.51 9.36 -33.66
CA ASP A 185 11.42 7.96 -34.07
C ASP A 185 11.84 6.97 -32.96
N ALA A 186 12.71 7.42 -32.01
CA ALA A 186 13.25 6.58 -30.94
C ALA A 186 12.41 6.62 -29.65
N GLY A 187 11.53 7.62 -29.48
CA GLY A 187 10.75 7.80 -28.26
C GLY A 187 10.24 9.22 -28.08
N ILE A 188 9.78 9.51 -26.89
CA ILE A 188 9.22 10.80 -26.51
C ILE A 188 10.10 11.52 -25.47
N TYR A 189 10.06 12.84 -25.49
CA TYR A 189 10.58 13.68 -24.40
C TYR A 189 9.43 14.18 -23.56
N VAL A 190 9.58 14.05 -22.25
CA VAL A 190 8.55 14.45 -21.29
C VAL A 190 9.09 15.49 -20.31
N SER A 191 8.24 16.47 -19.95
CA SER A 191 8.54 17.47 -18.94
C SER A 191 7.35 17.68 -18.02
N GLY A 192 7.61 18.12 -16.78
CA GLY A 192 6.62 18.38 -15.77
C GLY A 192 6.92 17.67 -14.45
N ALA A 193 5.94 17.61 -13.56
CA ALA A 193 6.16 16.96 -12.27
C ALA A 193 4.98 16.08 -11.83
N LYS A 194 5.30 15.12 -10.97
CA LYS A 194 4.34 14.35 -10.17
C LYS A 194 4.71 14.49 -8.70
N VAL A 195 3.72 14.36 -7.82
CA VAL A 195 3.92 14.48 -6.37
C VAL A 195 3.58 13.18 -5.65
N VAL A 196 4.04 13.11 -4.40
CA VAL A 196 3.86 11.93 -3.55
C VAL A 196 4.46 10.69 -4.21
N ALA A 197 5.65 10.86 -4.85
CA ALA A 197 6.43 9.74 -5.36
C ALA A 197 7.10 9.00 -4.18
N THR A 198 6.30 8.24 -3.45
CA THR A 198 6.68 7.59 -2.20
C THR A 198 7.74 6.52 -2.44
N GLY A 199 8.84 6.59 -1.68
CA GLY A 199 9.96 5.63 -1.75
C GLY A 199 10.84 5.78 -3.00
N SER A 200 10.57 6.75 -3.88
CA SER A 200 11.23 6.88 -5.19
C SER A 200 12.76 6.97 -5.11
N ALA A 201 13.31 7.58 -4.04
CA ALA A 201 14.76 7.65 -3.84
C ALA A 201 15.42 6.27 -3.68
N LEU A 202 14.66 5.23 -3.37
CA LEU A 202 15.11 3.85 -3.14
C LEU A 202 14.71 2.87 -4.27
N THR A 203 14.05 3.35 -5.33
CA THR A 203 13.57 2.51 -6.43
C THR A 203 14.45 2.61 -7.65
N HIS A 204 14.43 1.58 -8.51
CA HIS A 204 15.17 1.55 -9.77
C HIS A 204 14.42 2.32 -10.89
N TYR A 205 13.10 2.24 -10.86
CA TYR A 205 12.23 2.85 -11.88
C TYR A 205 11.02 3.51 -11.25
N THR A 206 10.43 4.43 -11.99
CA THR A 206 9.13 5.03 -11.68
C THR A 206 8.13 4.73 -12.78
N PHE A 207 6.99 4.11 -12.42
CA PHE A 207 5.83 3.98 -13.30
C PHE A 207 5.03 5.28 -13.22
N VAL A 208 5.00 6.04 -14.31
CA VAL A 208 4.26 7.29 -14.42
C VAL A 208 2.92 7.01 -15.09
N ALA A 209 1.84 7.33 -14.40
CA ALA A 209 0.48 7.18 -14.89
C ALA A 209 -0.41 8.32 -14.37
N HIS A 210 -1.71 8.20 -14.58
CA HIS A 210 -2.67 9.22 -14.23
C HIS A 210 -3.79 8.66 -13.36
N ILE A 211 -4.06 9.34 -12.24
CA ILE A 211 -5.30 9.25 -11.48
C ILE A 211 -5.71 10.70 -11.23
N THR A 212 -6.65 11.20 -11.99
CA THR A 212 -7.09 12.58 -11.89
C THR A 212 -8.56 12.65 -11.44
N GLN A 213 -8.89 13.67 -10.66
CA GLN A 213 -10.27 14.00 -10.37
C GLN A 213 -10.91 14.74 -11.56
N THR A 214 -10.09 15.43 -12.33
CA THR A 214 -10.49 16.11 -13.56
C THR A 214 -10.01 15.29 -14.75
N PRO A 215 -10.88 14.87 -15.67
CA PRO A 215 -10.48 14.12 -16.84
C PRO A 215 -9.48 14.90 -17.69
N ILE A 216 -8.48 14.18 -18.22
CA ILE A 216 -7.51 14.70 -19.19
C ILE A 216 -8.28 15.03 -20.47
N GLN A 217 -8.11 16.25 -20.98
CA GLN A 217 -8.72 16.73 -22.22
C GLN A 217 -7.70 16.77 -23.37
N ASP A 218 -6.50 17.29 -23.10
CA ASP A 218 -5.43 17.40 -24.10
C ASP A 218 -4.56 16.15 -24.08
N PRO A 219 -4.50 15.37 -25.18
CA PRO A 219 -3.75 14.12 -25.25
C PRO A 219 -2.26 14.23 -24.91
N LYS A 220 -1.63 15.41 -25.01
CA LYS A 220 -0.23 15.59 -24.61
C LYS A 220 0.02 15.31 -23.12
N PHE A 221 -1.03 15.35 -22.25
CA PHE A 221 -0.97 15.04 -20.82
C PHE A 221 -1.27 13.57 -20.50
N SER A 222 -1.50 12.74 -21.53
CA SER A 222 -1.92 11.35 -21.36
C SER A 222 -0.80 10.29 -21.35
N PRO A 223 0.54 10.58 -21.42
CA PRO A 223 1.52 9.52 -21.52
C PRO A 223 1.57 8.68 -20.24
N VAL A 224 1.56 7.34 -20.42
CA VAL A 224 1.84 6.36 -19.36
C VAL A 224 3.10 5.61 -19.73
N PHE A 225 4.10 5.60 -18.86
CA PHE A 225 5.43 5.07 -19.15
C PHE A 225 6.18 4.64 -17.89
N ILE A 226 7.28 3.94 -18.09
CA ILE A 226 8.27 3.69 -17.02
C ILE A 226 9.55 4.45 -17.36
N VAL A 227 10.19 5.01 -16.32
CA VAL A 227 11.45 5.72 -16.46
C VAL A 227 12.44 5.29 -15.37
N PRO A 228 13.74 5.07 -15.70
CA PRO A 228 14.77 4.81 -14.68
C PRO A 228 14.91 6.01 -13.73
N THR A 229 15.06 5.74 -12.44
CA THR A 229 15.27 6.79 -11.43
C THR A 229 16.57 7.58 -11.67
N GLY A 230 17.60 6.90 -12.20
CA GLY A 230 18.89 7.52 -12.57
C GLY A 230 18.91 8.12 -13.98
N ALA A 231 17.80 8.20 -14.71
CA ALA A 231 17.81 8.75 -16.07
C ALA A 231 18.14 10.25 -16.06
N PRO A 232 18.88 10.76 -17.08
CA PRO A 232 19.17 12.18 -17.23
C PRO A 232 17.88 13.03 -17.25
N GLY A 233 17.83 14.07 -16.41
CA GLY A 233 16.66 14.95 -16.28
C GLY A 233 15.63 14.50 -15.26
N VAL A 234 15.74 13.30 -14.71
CA VAL A 234 14.91 12.85 -13.57
C VAL A 234 15.50 13.42 -12.28
N LYS A 235 14.70 14.17 -11.52
CA LYS A 235 15.11 14.76 -10.24
C LYS A 235 14.07 14.44 -9.18
N LEU A 236 14.54 14.11 -7.98
CA LEU A 236 13.71 13.86 -6.81
C LEU A 236 13.92 14.93 -5.77
N LEU A 237 12.89 15.70 -5.47
CA LEU A 237 12.91 16.70 -4.39
C LEU A 237 12.19 16.08 -3.18
N CYS A 238 12.98 15.60 -2.22
CA CYS A 238 12.48 14.84 -1.09
C CYS A 238 11.94 15.74 0.02
N ARG A 239 10.88 15.29 0.71
CA ARG A 239 10.44 15.91 1.97
C ARG A 239 11.43 15.62 3.11
N VAL A 240 11.20 16.26 4.26
CA VAL A 240 11.94 15.94 5.49
C VAL A 240 11.93 14.43 5.76
N SER A 241 13.12 13.87 6.07
CA SER A 241 13.26 12.45 6.41
C SER A 241 12.94 12.21 7.88
N ASN A 242 12.05 11.27 8.16
CA ASN A 242 11.80 10.79 9.52
C ASN A 242 13.01 10.00 10.05
N GLU A 243 13.70 9.25 9.19
CA GLU A 243 14.92 8.51 9.56
C GLU A 243 16.04 9.45 10.05
N TYR A 244 16.34 10.49 9.27
CA TYR A 244 17.36 11.48 9.66
C TYR A 244 16.96 12.22 10.94
N ARG A 245 15.71 12.62 11.03
CA ARG A 245 15.18 13.30 12.21
C ARG A 245 15.27 12.43 13.46
N ALA A 246 14.93 11.15 13.35
CA ALA A 246 15.09 10.17 14.44
C ALA A 246 16.55 10.05 14.88
N ALA A 247 17.50 10.08 13.94
CA ALA A 247 18.94 10.03 14.24
C ALA A 247 19.47 11.29 14.91
N VAL A 248 18.88 12.47 14.64
CA VAL A 248 19.26 13.75 15.24
C VAL A 248 18.65 13.94 16.63
N LEU A 249 17.38 13.56 16.81
CA LEU A 249 16.62 13.82 18.02
C LEU A 249 16.74 12.72 19.08
N GLY A 250 17.19 11.52 18.70
CA GLY A 250 17.24 10.39 19.61
C GLY A 250 18.06 9.23 19.05
N SER A 251 17.60 8.05 19.39
CA SER A 251 18.22 6.78 19.02
C SER A 251 17.15 5.79 18.50
N PRO A 252 17.54 4.60 18.02
CA PRO A 252 16.57 3.54 17.69
C PRO A 252 15.71 3.09 18.88
N PHE A 253 16.13 3.32 20.12
CA PHE A 253 15.31 3.10 21.31
C PHE A 253 14.19 4.15 21.42
N ASP A 254 14.47 5.39 21.02
CA ASP A 254 13.55 6.52 21.11
C ASP A 254 12.56 6.57 19.95
N TYR A 255 13.02 6.21 18.75
CA TYR A 255 12.29 6.27 17.48
C TYR A 255 12.47 4.97 16.67
N PRO A 256 11.96 3.83 17.16
CA PRO A 256 12.29 2.51 16.60
C PRO A 256 11.72 2.22 15.22
N LEU A 257 10.61 2.84 14.83
CA LEU A 257 9.99 2.73 13.50
C LEU A 257 10.51 3.80 12.55
N SER A 258 10.48 5.07 12.98
CA SER A 258 10.95 6.24 12.20
C SER A 258 12.38 6.06 11.70
N SER A 259 13.25 5.46 12.54
CA SER A 259 14.68 5.30 12.24
C SER A 259 15.01 4.32 11.13
N ARG A 260 14.04 3.55 10.60
CA ARG A 260 14.31 2.48 9.62
C ARG A 260 13.18 2.14 8.65
N LEU A 261 12.01 2.78 8.77
CA LEU A 261 10.84 2.47 7.94
C LEU A 261 10.31 3.72 7.21
N ASP A 262 11.15 4.73 7.01
CA ASP A 262 10.75 5.96 6.34
C ASP A 262 10.62 5.74 4.83
N GLU A 263 9.39 5.75 4.35
CA GLU A 263 9.08 5.78 2.93
C GLU A 263 9.01 7.25 2.50
N ASN A 264 10.17 7.88 2.28
CA ASN A 264 10.24 9.30 1.95
C ASN A 264 9.42 9.63 0.70
N ASP A 265 8.59 10.65 0.79
CA ASP A 265 7.79 11.13 -0.34
C ASP A 265 8.58 12.23 -1.07
N ALA A 266 8.59 12.18 -2.40
CA ALA A 266 9.30 13.16 -3.22
C ALA A 266 8.37 13.81 -4.26
N ILE A 267 8.78 15.00 -4.70
CA ILE A 267 8.33 15.55 -5.98
C ILE A 267 9.24 14.94 -7.05
N LEU A 268 8.65 14.19 -7.97
CA LEU A 268 9.32 13.71 -9.17
C LEU A 268 9.28 14.82 -10.22
N VAL A 269 10.42 15.37 -10.56
CA VAL A 269 10.56 16.33 -11.66
C VAL A 269 11.13 15.62 -12.87
N LEU A 270 10.50 15.83 -14.01
CA LEU A 270 10.95 15.39 -15.32
C LEU A 270 11.35 16.64 -16.12
N ASP A 271 12.64 16.81 -16.32
CA ASP A 271 13.23 17.97 -17.00
C ASP A 271 13.73 17.53 -18.37
N ASN A 272 12.84 17.56 -19.37
CA ASN A 272 13.13 17.12 -20.74
C ASN A 272 13.70 15.69 -20.79
N VAL A 273 13.06 14.75 -20.11
CA VAL A 273 13.50 13.37 -19.97
C VAL A 273 13.11 12.58 -21.24
N PHE A 274 14.10 11.88 -21.82
CA PHE A 274 13.86 10.95 -22.91
C PHE A 274 13.30 9.64 -22.39
N VAL A 275 12.19 9.18 -23.00
CA VAL A 275 11.54 7.88 -22.74
C VAL A 275 11.48 7.14 -24.07
N PRO A 276 12.20 6.03 -24.23
CA PRO A 276 12.16 5.24 -25.44
C PRO A 276 10.80 4.59 -25.63
N TRP A 277 10.42 4.30 -26.90
CA TRP A 277 9.09 3.76 -27.20
C TRP A 277 8.79 2.45 -26.48
N GLU A 278 9.77 1.59 -26.24
CA GLU A 278 9.62 0.33 -25.52
C GLU A 278 9.21 0.49 -24.03
N ASP A 279 9.41 1.68 -23.46
CA ASP A 279 9.04 2.01 -22.08
C ASP A 279 7.70 2.79 -21.98
N VAL A 280 7.03 3.03 -23.12
CA VAL A 280 5.74 3.72 -23.20
C VAL A 280 4.60 2.70 -23.27
N PHE A 281 3.53 2.94 -22.50
CA PHE A 281 2.31 2.09 -22.48
C PHE A 281 1.08 2.79 -23.02
N MET A 282 1.05 4.11 -22.97
CA MET A 282 -0.01 4.93 -23.59
C MET A 282 0.60 6.22 -24.11
N TYR A 283 0.14 6.62 -25.26
CA TYR A 283 0.57 7.85 -25.89
C TYR A 283 -0.58 8.45 -26.70
N ASN A 284 -0.75 9.77 -26.61
CA ASN A 284 -1.73 10.53 -27.40
C ASN A 284 -3.18 10.00 -27.33
N ASN A 285 -3.59 9.46 -26.15
CA ASN A 285 -4.91 8.87 -25.94
C ASN A 285 -5.46 9.24 -24.55
N ALA A 286 -6.13 10.39 -24.47
CA ALA A 286 -6.71 10.89 -23.22
C ALA A 286 -7.82 9.98 -22.68
N ASP A 287 -8.66 9.43 -23.56
CA ASP A 287 -9.77 8.55 -23.16
C ASP A 287 -9.27 7.27 -22.48
N LEU A 288 -8.21 6.67 -23.01
CA LEU A 288 -7.60 5.48 -22.43
C LEU A 288 -6.92 5.80 -21.10
N ALA A 289 -6.20 6.93 -21.03
CA ALA A 289 -5.54 7.38 -19.80
C ALA A 289 -6.56 7.68 -18.68
N ASN A 290 -7.72 8.26 -19.00
CA ASN A 290 -8.81 8.49 -18.06
C ASN A 290 -9.43 7.18 -17.52
N LYS A 291 -9.37 6.09 -18.27
CA LYS A 291 -9.83 4.76 -17.89
C LYS A 291 -8.75 3.93 -17.16
N PHE A 292 -7.52 4.43 -17.02
CA PHE A 292 -6.41 3.66 -16.47
C PHE A 292 -6.73 3.05 -15.10
N ASN A 293 -7.31 3.83 -14.19
CA ASN A 293 -7.59 3.41 -12.82
C ASN A 293 -8.65 2.28 -12.74
N THR A 294 -9.65 2.28 -13.63
CA THR A 294 -10.76 1.32 -13.59
C THR A 294 -10.60 0.17 -14.59
N GLY A 295 -9.87 0.40 -15.68
CA GLY A 295 -9.73 -0.57 -16.78
C GLY A 295 -8.47 -1.43 -16.70
N SER A 296 -7.40 -0.96 -16.06
CA SER A 296 -6.12 -1.68 -16.03
C SER A 296 -6.12 -2.93 -15.13
N GLY A 297 -7.03 -3.03 -14.14
CA GLY A 297 -7.02 -4.09 -13.11
C GLY A 297 -6.12 -3.78 -11.92
N TYR A 298 -5.53 -2.59 -11.90
CA TYR A 298 -4.65 -2.14 -10.83
C TYR A 298 -5.33 -2.08 -9.47
N LEU A 299 -6.55 -1.55 -9.41
CA LEU A 299 -7.23 -1.26 -8.13
C LEU A 299 -7.44 -2.49 -7.26
N GLU A 300 -7.87 -3.59 -7.84
CA GLU A 300 -8.16 -4.81 -7.12
C GLU A 300 -6.88 -5.43 -6.54
N ARG A 301 -5.80 -5.46 -7.34
CA ARG A 301 -4.50 -5.95 -6.89
C ARG A 301 -3.88 -5.03 -5.83
N ALA A 302 -3.93 -3.71 -6.01
CA ALA A 302 -3.48 -2.73 -5.02
C ALA A 302 -4.27 -2.82 -3.72
N SER A 303 -5.59 -3.07 -3.80
CA SER A 303 -6.45 -3.24 -2.63
C SER A 303 -6.10 -4.51 -1.85
N MET A 304 -5.84 -5.64 -2.52
CA MET A 304 -5.40 -6.86 -1.86
C MET A 304 -4.07 -6.67 -1.13
N HIS A 305 -3.09 -6.04 -1.78
CA HIS A 305 -1.80 -5.72 -1.13
C HIS A 305 -2.00 -4.80 0.08
N GLY A 306 -2.72 -3.69 -0.11
CA GLY A 306 -2.96 -2.71 0.95
C GLY A 306 -3.72 -3.29 2.14
N CYS A 307 -4.76 -4.11 1.89
CA CYS A 307 -5.55 -4.78 2.92
C CYS A 307 -4.71 -5.77 3.73
N THR A 308 -3.94 -6.62 3.05
CA THR A 308 -3.06 -7.61 3.69
C THR A 308 -1.99 -6.92 4.53
N ARG A 309 -1.35 -5.88 4.00
CA ARG A 309 -0.38 -5.06 4.74
C ARG A 309 -1.03 -4.42 5.98
N PHE A 310 -2.23 -3.85 5.84
CA PHE A 310 -2.90 -3.21 6.96
C PHE A 310 -3.34 -4.23 8.02
N ALA A 311 -3.77 -5.42 7.62
CA ALA A 311 -4.06 -6.51 8.54
C ALA A 311 -2.82 -6.90 9.38
N VAL A 312 -1.63 -6.98 8.76
CA VAL A 312 -0.36 -7.19 9.47
C VAL A 312 -0.02 -6.02 10.40
N LYS A 313 -0.26 -4.76 9.98
CA LYS A 313 -0.09 -3.59 10.86
C LYS A 313 -1.02 -3.68 12.08
N MET A 314 -2.23 -4.18 11.89
CA MET A 314 -3.18 -4.38 12.98
C MET A 314 -2.72 -5.47 13.96
N ASP A 315 -2.09 -6.57 13.49
CA ASP A 315 -1.48 -7.57 14.38
C ASP A 315 -0.43 -6.91 15.29
N PHE A 316 0.42 -6.05 14.71
CA PHE A 316 1.43 -5.30 15.47
C PHE A 316 0.81 -4.33 16.47
N LEU A 317 -0.17 -3.53 16.06
CA LEU A 317 -0.81 -2.53 16.93
C LEU A 317 -1.58 -3.18 18.09
N VAL A 318 -2.31 -4.27 17.84
CA VAL A 318 -3.01 -5.03 18.90
C VAL A 318 -2.01 -5.56 19.93
N GLY A 319 -0.94 -6.21 19.48
CA GLY A 319 0.08 -6.75 20.37
C GLY A 319 0.80 -5.66 21.19
N LEU A 320 1.16 -4.57 20.54
CA LEU A 320 1.84 -3.45 21.18
C LEU A 320 0.95 -2.75 22.20
N LEU A 321 -0.34 -2.55 21.88
CA LEU A 321 -1.31 -1.98 22.80
C LEU A 321 -1.57 -2.90 24.01
N ALA A 322 -1.68 -4.21 23.81
CA ALA A 322 -1.82 -5.16 24.90
C ALA A 322 -0.65 -5.05 25.88
N HIS A 323 0.60 -4.99 25.38
CA HIS A 323 1.77 -4.73 26.23
C HIS A 323 1.71 -3.38 26.96
N ALA A 324 1.27 -2.32 26.30
CA ALA A 324 1.13 -1.01 26.94
C ALA A 324 0.11 -1.02 28.08
N LEU A 325 -0.99 -1.73 27.90
CA LEU A 325 -2.04 -1.87 28.93
C LEU A 325 -1.59 -2.73 30.13
N GLU A 326 -0.86 -3.81 29.88
CA GLU A 326 -0.24 -4.62 30.95
C GLU A 326 0.75 -3.79 31.76
N ILE A 327 1.62 -3.04 31.07
CA ILE A 327 2.65 -2.19 31.66
C ILE A 327 2.05 -1.07 32.52
N THR A 328 0.89 -0.54 32.13
CA THR A 328 0.18 0.48 32.91
C THR A 328 -0.73 -0.12 34.00
N GLY A 329 -0.94 -1.44 34.02
CA GLY A 329 -1.88 -2.11 34.92
C GLY A 329 -3.35 -1.84 34.58
N ALA A 330 -3.62 -1.30 33.37
CA ALA A 330 -4.98 -0.96 32.90
C ALA A 330 -5.72 -2.13 32.26
N ASN A 331 -5.03 -3.22 31.93
CA ASN A 331 -5.55 -4.39 31.21
C ASN A 331 -6.72 -5.11 31.90
N GLY A 332 -6.90 -4.91 33.24
CA GLY A 332 -8.01 -5.47 34.01
C GLY A 332 -9.30 -4.65 34.00
N PHE A 333 -9.28 -3.41 33.53
CA PHE A 333 -10.47 -2.56 33.52
C PHE A 333 -11.43 -2.92 32.39
N HIS A 334 -12.69 -3.18 32.72
CA HIS A 334 -13.72 -3.60 31.78
C HIS A 334 -13.85 -2.65 30.56
N GLY A 335 -13.85 -1.34 30.79
CA GLY A 335 -13.92 -0.34 29.69
C GLY A 335 -12.71 -0.40 28.75
N VAL A 336 -11.51 -0.66 29.29
CA VAL A 336 -10.28 -0.83 28.50
C VAL A 336 -10.32 -2.12 27.70
N GLN A 337 -10.77 -3.23 28.32
CA GLN A 337 -10.94 -4.51 27.62
C GLN A 337 -11.95 -4.41 26.48
N SER A 338 -13.06 -3.70 26.68
CA SER A 338 -14.06 -3.46 25.63
C SER A 338 -13.45 -2.70 24.43
N LYS A 339 -12.66 -1.67 24.69
CA LYS A 339 -11.96 -0.88 23.64
C LYS A 339 -10.90 -1.71 22.91
N LEU A 340 -10.11 -2.50 23.63
CA LEU A 340 -9.15 -3.44 23.01
C LEU A 340 -9.89 -4.47 22.14
N GLY A 341 -11.03 -4.99 22.62
CA GLY A 341 -11.90 -5.90 21.88
C GLY A 341 -12.39 -5.29 20.56
N GLU A 342 -12.72 -3.99 20.54
CA GLU A 342 -13.09 -3.27 19.31
C GLU A 342 -11.93 -3.24 18.30
N ILE A 343 -10.69 -2.97 18.76
CA ILE A 343 -9.50 -3.00 17.87
C ILE A 343 -9.24 -4.41 17.32
N VAL A 344 -9.43 -5.45 18.15
CA VAL A 344 -9.33 -6.84 17.70
C VAL A 344 -10.38 -7.16 16.63
N ALA A 345 -11.61 -6.64 16.76
CA ALA A 345 -12.65 -6.81 15.75
C ALA A 345 -12.25 -6.13 14.40
N TRP A 346 -11.69 -4.92 14.44
CA TRP A 346 -11.12 -4.27 13.25
C TRP A 346 -10.01 -5.11 12.61
N ARG A 347 -9.08 -5.61 13.41
CA ARG A 347 -8.02 -6.53 12.94
C ARG A 347 -8.61 -7.74 12.20
N ASN A 348 -9.59 -8.41 12.80
CA ASN A 348 -10.24 -9.59 12.22
C ASN A 348 -10.97 -9.25 10.92
N THR A 349 -11.61 -8.07 10.84
CA THR A 349 -12.27 -7.59 9.62
C THR A 349 -11.29 -7.46 8.45
N PHE A 350 -10.10 -6.89 8.67
CA PHE A 350 -9.12 -6.74 7.58
C PHE A 350 -8.51 -8.07 7.14
N TRP A 351 -8.27 -9.02 8.05
CA TRP A 351 -7.88 -10.37 7.66
C TRP A 351 -8.99 -11.08 6.88
N ALA A 352 -10.25 -10.95 7.30
CA ALA A 352 -11.38 -11.51 6.57
C ALA A 352 -11.54 -10.90 5.17
N LEU A 353 -11.40 -9.58 5.01
CA LEU A 353 -11.43 -8.92 3.71
C LEU A 353 -10.26 -9.35 2.81
N SER A 354 -9.05 -9.45 3.37
CA SER A 354 -7.87 -9.96 2.64
C SER A 354 -8.09 -11.39 2.13
N ASP A 355 -8.64 -12.26 2.98
CA ASP A 355 -8.97 -13.64 2.65
C ASP A 355 -10.07 -13.73 1.60
N ALA A 356 -11.15 -12.96 1.77
CA ALA A 356 -12.25 -12.89 0.84
C ALA A 356 -11.82 -12.41 -0.56
N MET A 357 -11.00 -11.36 -0.65
CA MET A 357 -10.46 -10.89 -1.93
C MET A 357 -9.67 -11.96 -2.67
N ALA A 358 -8.89 -12.78 -1.96
CA ALA A 358 -8.06 -13.82 -2.55
C ALA A 358 -8.90 -15.06 -2.93
N LYS A 359 -9.77 -15.53 -2.03
CA LYS A 359 -10.56 -16.78 -2.22
C LYS A 359 -11.75 -16.63 -3.14
N SER A 360 -12.32 -15.43 -3.25
CA SER A 360 -13.42 -15.13 -4.17
C SER A 360 -12.94 -14.42 -5.44
N ALA A 361 -11.66 -14.60 -5.80
CA ALA A 361 -11.08 -13.98 -6.99
C ALA A 361 -11.91 -14.30 -8.24
N GLN A 362 -12.00 -13.30 -9.13
CA GLN A 362 -12.89 -13.34 -10.29
C GLN A 362 -12.12 -13.62 -11.57
N PRO A 363 -12.70 -14.35 -12.54
CA PRO A 363 -12.11 -14.52 -13.88
C PRO A 363 -11.82 -13.17 -14.54
N TRP A 364 -10.66 -13.05 -15.16
CA TRP A 364 -10.23 -11.83 -15.82
C TRP A 364 -9.18 -12.11 -16.92
N ASN A 365 -9.56 -11.95 -18.19
CA ASN A 365 -8.70 -12.14 -19.36
C ASN A 365 -7.90 -13.47 -19.37
N GLY A 366 -8.56 -14.58 -19.07
CA GLY A 366 -7.93 -15.91 -19.00
C GLY A 366 -7.12 -16.16 -17.71
N MET A 367 -7.04 -15.19 -16.83
CA MET A 367 -6.45 -15.24 -15.50
C MET A 367 -7.53 -14.97 -14.45
N ILE A 368 -7.12 -14.73 -13.21
CA ILE A 368 -8.00 -14.23 -12.15
C ILE A 368 -7.45 -12.96 -11.52
N ARG A 369 -8.33 -12.18 -10.92
CA ARG A 369 -7.98 -11.00 -10.13
C ARG A 369 -8.71 -11.02 -8.78
N PRO A 370 -8.19 -10.32 -7.75
CA PRO A 370 -8.90 -10.19 -6.48
C PRO A 370 -10.32 -9.70 -6.67
N ASP A 371 -11.24 -10.16 -5.81
CA ASP A 371 -12.64 -9.76 -5.88
C ASP A 371 -12.83 -8.24 -5.76
N SER A 372 -13.57 -7.66 -6.70
CA SER A 372 -13.77 -6.22 -6.80
C SER A 372 -14.70 -5.65 -5.71
N HIS A 373 -15.67 -6.42 -5.21
CA HIS A 373 -16.60 -5.97 -4.17
C HIS A 373 -15.90 -5.88 -2.82
N PHE A 374 -15.11 -6.91 -2.44
CA PHE A 374 -14.31 -6.87 -1.22
C PHE A 374 -13.17 -5.85 -1.30
N SER A 375 -12.60 -5.65 -2.49
CA SER A 375 -11.65 -4.57 -2.78
C SER A 375 -12.27 -3.19 -2.51
N GLY A 376 -13.48 -2.97 -3.01
CA GLY A 376 -14.23 -1.74 -2.77
C GLY A 376 -14.56 -1.53 -1.28
N ALA A 377 -15.03 -2.57 -0.60
CA ALA A 377 -15.32 -2.53 0.84
C ALA A 377 -14.07 -2.19 1.66
N TYR A 378 -12.92 -2.84 1.39
CA TYR A 378 -11.66 -2.53 2.04
C TYR A 378 -11.31 -1.04 1.90
N ARG A 379 -11.42 -0.47 0.70
CA ARG A 379 -11.05 0.92 0.43
C ARG A 379 -11.83 1.92 1.28
N VAL A 380 -13.12 1.66 1.54
CA VAL A 380 -13.94 2.49 2.43
C VAL A 380 -13.59 2.24 3.90
N MET A 381 -13.50 0.97 4.31
CA MET A 381 -13.28 0.60 5.70
C MET A 381 -11.90 1.04 6.20
N ASN A 382 -10.85 0.99 5.37
CA ASN A 382 -9.51 1.42 5.76
C ASN A 382 -9.45 2.91 6.14
N GLN A 383 -10.17 3.76 5.41
CA GLN A 383 -10.25 5.20 5.69
C GLN A 383 -10.94 5.52 7.03
N LEU A 384 -11.83 4.65 7.48
CA LEU A 384 -12.54 4.79 8.76
C LEU A 384 -11.75 4.21 9.93
N ALA A 385 -11.01 3.13 9.68
CA ALA A 385 -10.39 2.33 10.73
C ALA A 385 -9.24 3.05 11.42
N MET A 386 -8.25 3.57 10.69
CA MET A 386 -7.03 4.10 11.32
C MET A 386 -7.28 5.28 12.25
N PRO A 387 -8.08 6.31 11.89
CA PRO A 387 -8.44 7.39 12.81
C PRO A 387 -9.17 6.86 14.06
N LYS A 388 -10.08 5.92 13.90
CA LYS A 388 -10.83 5.32 15.01
C LYS A 388 -9.91 4.55 15.96
N ILE A 389 -9.00 3.74 15.42
CA ILE A 389 -8.05 2.94 16.18
C ILE A 389 -7.08 3.85 16.93
N LYS A 390 -6.53 4.87 16.28
CA LYS A 390 -5.66 5.86 16.92
C LYS A 390 -6.35 6.53 18.09
N ASN A 391 -7.58 7.02 17.88
CA ASN A 391 -8.37 7.66 18.94
C ASN A 391 -8.59 6.72 20.15
N ILE A 392 -8.90 5.44 19.90
CA ILE A 392 -9.04 4.46 20.98
C ILE A 392 -7.72 4.29 21.75
N ILE A 393 -6.58 4.16 21.06
CA ILE A 393 -5.27 4.03 21.70
C ILE A 393 -4.97 5.25 22.57
N GLU A 394 -5.18 6.46 22.05
CA GLU A 394 -4.96 7.72 22.78
C GLU A 394 -5.88 7.83 24.00
N GLU A 395 -7.14 7.40 23.89
CA GLU A 395 -8.11 7.41 24.99
C GLU A 395 -7.70 6.48 26.13
N ILE A 396 -7.28 5.23 25.85
CA ILE A 396 -7.06 4.22 26.89
C ILE A 396 -5.63 4.17 27.43
N VAL A 397 -4.64 4.66 26.69
CA VAL A 397 -3.24 4.79 27.17
C VAL A 397 -2.99 6.19 27.74
N ALA A 398 -3.68 7.19 27.22
CA ALA A 398 -3.71 8.58 27.70
C ALA A 398 -2.30 9.15 27.95
N SER A 399 -2.07 9.79 29.09
CA SER A 399 -0.77 10.39 29.46
C SER A 399 0.39 9.39 29.53
N GLY A 400 0.12 8.08 29.55
CA GLY A 400 1.15 7.04 29.46
C GLY A 400 2.02 7.17 28.20
N LEU A 401 1.47 7.73 27.12
CA LEU A 401 2.19 7.98 25.87
C LEU A 401 3.24 9.11 25.96
N ILE A 402 3.06 10.08 26.84
CA ILE A 402 3.93 11.27 26.97
C ILE A 402 4.70 11.33 28.28
N TYR A 403 4.33 10.51 29.25
CA TYR A 403 5.04 10.38 30.54
C TYR A 403 6.29 9.50 30.35
N LEU A 404 7.32 10.07 29.70
CA LEU A 404 8.53 9.39 29.26
C LEU A 404 9.75 10.28 29.52
N ASN A 405 10.93 9.65 29.66
CA ASN A 405 12.19 10.34 29.67
C ASN A 405 12.59 10.83 28.25
N SER A 406 13.47 11.81 28.19
CA SER A 406 13.83 12.51 26.97
C SER A 406 14.56 11.62 25.95
N HIS A 407 15.55 10.84 26.39
CA HIS A 407 16.44 10.08 25.54
C HIS A 407 16.91 8.79 26.22
N ALA A 408 17.27 7.78 25.45
CA ALA A 408 17.84 6.52 25.97
C ALA A 408 19.07 6.73 26.85
N VAL A 409 19.85 7.80 26.63
CA VAL A 409 21.02 8.13 27.44
C VAL A 409 20.68 8.40 28.91
N ASP A 410 19.45 8.84 29.22
CA ASP A 410 19.00 9.10 30.58
C ASP A 410 19.12 7.84 31.46
N PHE A 411 18.87 6.65 30.88
CA PHE A 411 19.07 5.36 31.57
C PHE A 411 20.53 5.01 31.82
N LYS A 412 21.48 5.70 31.19
CA LYS A 412 22.92 5.53 31.35
C LYS A 412 23.54 6.64 32.20
N THR A 413 22.74 7.59 32.68
CA THR A 413 23.16 8.74 33.50
C THR A 413 22.96 8.38 34.98
N PRO A 414 24.05 8.14 35.76
CA PRO A 414 23.95 7.63 37.12
C PRO A 414 23.15 8.53 38.06
N GLU A 415 23.23 9.85 37.88
CA GLU A 415 22.59 10.86 38.73
C GLU A 415 21.07 10.81 38.69
N ILE A 416 20.48 10.32 37.60
CA ILE A 416 19.01 10.28 37.43
C ILE A 416 18.48 8.85 37.29
N ARG A 417 19.34 7.86 37.09
CA ARG A 417 18.93 6.46 36.90
C ARG A 417 18.00 5.96 38.01
N GLY A 418 18.33 6.21 39.25
CA GLY A 418 17.52 5.78 40.40
C GLY A 418 16.12 6.39 40.41
N TYR A 419 15.99 7.66 39.94
CA TYR A 419 14.67 8.29 39.83
C TYR A 419 13.85 7.67 38.69
N LEU A 420 14.47 7.34 37.58
CA LEU A 420 13.78 6.66 36.48
C LEU A 420 13.29 5.28 36.93
N ASP A 421 14.15 4.48 37.56
CA ASP A 421 13.79 3.15 38.04
C ASP A 421 12.64 3.19 39.07
N GLN A 422 12.58 4.25 39.89
CA GLN A 422 11.53 4.43 40.90
C GLN A 422 10.22 4.98 40.28
N TYR A 423 10.29 6.06 39.50
CA TYR A 423 9.12 6.84 39.10
C TYR A 423 8.58 6.54 37.71
N VAL A 424 9.35 5.85 36.87
CA VAL A 424 8.94 5.53 35.50
C VAL A 424 8.74 4.02 35.28
N ARG A 425 8.83 3.21 36.35
CA ARG A 425 8.57 1.77 36.28
C ARG A 425 7.15 1.43 35.88
N GLY A 426 6.96 0.23 35.34
CA GLY A 426 5.66 -0.32 35.01
C GLY A 426 4.98 -1.02 36.17
N SER A 427 3.77 -1.50 35.93
CA SER A 427 2.98 -2.33 36.83
C SER A 427 3.59 -3.74 36.97
N GLY A 428 3.24 -4.47 38.03
CA GLY A 428 3.58 -5.88 38.19
C GLY A 428 5.08 -6.20 38.23
N GLY A 429 5.93 -5.23 38.64
CA GLY A 429 7.38 -5.42 38.71
C GLY A 429 8.12 -5.19 37.39
N ILE A 430 7.43 -4.68 36.36
CA ILE A 430 8.05 -4.29 35.10
C ILE A 430 8.96 -3.09 35.34
N ASP A 431 10.23 -3.19 34.91
CA ASP A 431 11.20 -2.12 35.05
C ASP A 431 10.91 -0.90 34.17
N ALA A 432 11.56 0.22 34.49
CA ALA A 432 11.39 1.48 33.81
C ALA A 432 11.83 1.43 32.35
N GLU A 433 12.92 0.72 32.04
CA GLU A 433 13.46 0.60 30.68
C GLU A 433 12.47 -0.14 29.77
N ARG A 434 11.92 -1.27 30.22
CA ARG A 434 10.90 -2.02 29.47
C ARG A 434 9.65 -1.19 29.25
N ARG A 435 9.17 -0.47 30.29
CA ARG A 435 8.00 0.40 30.16
C ARG A 435 8.24 1.49 29.09
N VAL A 436 9.34 2.21 29.20
CA VAL A 436 9.65 3.29 28.28
C VAL A 436 9.82 2.77 26.86
N LYS A 437 10.48 1.63 26.68
CA LYS A 437 10.66 0.99 25.36
C LYS A 437 9.33 0.74 24.65
N VAL A 438 8.34 0.20 25.36
CA VAL A 438 7.00 -0.08 24.80
C VAL A 438 6.27 1.22 24.48
N MET A 439 6.29 2.18 25.40
CA MET A 439 5.59 3.45 25.20
C MET A 439 6.21 4.30 24.06
N LYS A 440 7.54 4.32 23.96
CA LYS A 440 8.21 5.01 22.84
C LYS A 440 7.91 4.33 21.49
N MET A 441 7.84 3.00 21.45
CA MET A 441 7.40 2.29 20.25
C MET A 441 5.96 2.66 19.87
N LEU A 442 5.05 2.71 20.84
CA LEU A 442 3.66 3.07 20.61
C LEU A 442 3.53 4.55 20.20
N TRP A 443 4.27 5.44 20.85
CA TRP A 443 4.30 6.85 20.48
C TRP A 443 4.87 7.07 19.08
N ASP A 444 5.94 6.37 18.71
CA ASP A 444 6.51 6.44 17.36
C ASP A 444 5.52 5.94 16.30
N ALA A 445 4.69 4.95 16.64
CA ALA A 445 3.66 4.42 15.76
C ALA A 445 2.51 5.40 15.48
N ILE A 446 2.08 6.22 16.46
CA ILE A 446 0.85 7.01 16.34
C ILE A 446 1.00 8.51 16.62
N GLY A 447 2.00 8.93 17.38
CA GLY A 447 2.12 10.29 17.92
C GLY A 447 3.22 11.15 17.28
N THR A 448 4.20 10.55 16.62
CA THR A 448 5.28 11.27 15.93
C THR A 448 4.85 11.72 14.54
N GLU A 449 5.68 12.52 13.86
CA GLU A 449 5.45 12.85 12.44
C GLU A 449 5.41 11.61 11.55
N PHE A 450 6.21 10.58 11.87
CA PHE A 450 6.14 9.29 11.21
C PHE A 450 4.75 8.65 11.37
N GLY A 451 4.24 8.58 12.61
CA GLY A 451 2.90 8.07 12.90
C GLY A 451 1.80 8.88 12.21
N ALA A 452 1.88 10.21 12.26
CA ALA A 452 0.93 11.10 11.58
C ALA A 452 0.95 10.96 10.06
N ARG A 453 2.14 10.83 9.45
CA ARG A 453 2.27 10.53 8.01
C ARG A 453 1.63 9.19 7.66
N HIS A 454 1.79 8.19 8.50
CA HIS A 454 1.18 6.87 8.28
C HIS A 454 -0.33 6.87 8.49
N GLU A 455 -0.87 7.64 9.42
CA GLU A 455 -2.32 7.86 9.53
C GLU A 455 -2.87 8.52 8.26
N LEU A 456 -2.25 9.61 7.81
CA LEU A 456 -2.62 10.28 6.57
C LEU A 456 -2.54 9.35 5.35
N TYR A 457 -1.53 8.50 5.32
CA TYR A 457 -1.36 7.48 4.29
C TYR A 457 -2.56 6.51 4.27
N GLU A 458 -3.00 5.98 5.41
CA GLU A 458 -4.13 5.05 5.47
C GLU A 458 -5.45 5.73 5.05
N ILE A 459 -5.62 7.00 5.35
CA ILE A 459 -6.83 7.77 4.97
C ILE A 459 -6.87 8.05 3.46
N ASN A 460 -5.74 8.36 2.83
CA ASN A 460 -5.70 8.90 1.46
C ASN A 460 -5.06 7.99 0.41
N TYR A 461 -4.35 6.95 0.84
CA TYR A 461 -3.56 6.07 -0.02
C TYR A 461 -4.32 5.44 -1.19
N ILE A 462 -5.57 5.07 -0.97
CA ILE A 462 -6.42 4.31 -1.89
C ILE A 462 -7.45 5.17 -2.62
N GLY A 463 -7.30 6.48 -2.54
CA GLY A 463 -8.17 7.48 -3.14
C GLY A 463 -8.87 8.38 -2.12
N SER A 464 -9.49 9.45 -2.58
CA SER A 464 -10.27 10.34 -1.71
C SER A 464 -11.50 9.61 -1.15
N ASN A 465 -11.98 10.07 0.01
CA ASN A 465 -13.14 9.51 0.69
C ASN A 465 -14.37 9.42 -0.22
N ASP A 466 -14.65 10.46 -1.00
CA ASP A 466 -15.84 10.49 -1.87
C ASP A 466 -15.68 9.50 -3.03
N ILE A 467 -14.53 9.50 -3.71
CA ILE A 467 -14.29 8.60 -4.86
C ILE A 467 -14.34 7.14 -4.45
N THR A 468 -13.82 6.77 -3.29
CA THR A 468 -13.89 5.36 -2.83
C THR A 468 -15.33 4.91 -2.58
N ARG A 469 -16.18 5.78 -2.01
CA ARG A 469 -17.62 5.51 -1.80
C ARG A 469 -18.39 5.46 -3.11
N LEU A 470 -18.19 6.47 -3.97
CA LEU A 470 -18.83 6.53 -5.29
C LEU A 470 -18.48 5.32 -6.17
N THR A 471 -17.23 4.91 -6.19
CA THR A 471 -16.83 3.72 -6.97
C THR A 471 -17.47 2.44 -6.47
N ASN A 472 -17.74 2.29 -5.17
CA ASN A 472 -18.54 1.17 -4.65
C ASN A 472 -19.97 1.19 -5.16
N LEU A 473 -20.63 2.36 -5.12
CA LEU A 473 -21.99 2.53 -5.64
C LEU A 473 -22.05 2.23 -7.13
N TRP A 474 -21.14 2.81 -7.92
CA TRP A 474 -21.09 2.57 -9.36
C TRP A 474 -20.80 1.12 -9.72
N ALA A 475 -19.95 0.44 -8.96
CA ALA A 475 -19.71 -0.98 -9.14
C ALA A 475 -20.96 -1.83 -8.86
N ALA A 476 -21.73 -1.51 -7.83
CA ALA A 476 -22.99 -2.17 -7.53
C ALA A 476 -24.05 -1.92 -8.62
N GLN A 477 -24.10 -0.72 -9.17
CA GLN A 477 -24.99 -0.36 -10.29
C GLN A 477 -24.57 -1.08 -11.57
N GLY A 478 -23.29 -1.02 -11.95
CA GLY A 478 -22.79 -1.60 -13.20
C GLY A 478 -22.79 -3.13 -13.23
N SER A 479 -22.74 -3.80 -12.07
CA SER A 479 -22.83 -5.26 -11.96
C SER A 479 -24.26 -5.81 -11.89
N GLY A 480 -25.29 -4.96 -11.87
CA GLY A 480 -26.69 -5.35 -11.66
C GLY A 480 -27.02 -5.74 -10.21
N ASN A 481 -26.08 -5.60 -9.28
CA ASN A 481 -26.33 -5.89 -7.86
C ASN A 481 -27.36 -4.91 -7.28
N MET A 482 -27.33 -3.64 -7.67
CA MET A 482 -28.29 -2.66 -7.19
C MET A 482 -29.74 -3.03 -7.56
N ASP A 483 -29.95 -3.55 -8.76
CA ASP A 483 -31.27 -3.98 -9.21
C ASP A 483 -31.74 -5.23 -8.44
N ARG A 484 -30.80 -6.17 -8.14
CA ARG A 484 -31.11 -7.32 -7.27
C ARG A 484 -31.47 -6.88 -5.85
N PHE A 485 -30.80 -5.89 -5.29
CA PHE A 485 -31.10 -5.36 -3.96
C PHE A 485 -32.49 -4.71 -3.93
N LYS A 486 -32.83 -3.93 -4.97
CA LYS A 486 -34.19 -3.35 -5.12
C LYS A 486 -35.24 -4.43 -5.25
N ALA A 487 -35.05 -5.39 -6.17
CA ALA A 487 -35.99 -6.48 -6.36
C ALA A 487 -36.22 -7.30 -5.08
N PHE A 488 -35.17 -7.49 -4.24
CA PHE A 488 -35.32 -8.14 -2.94
C PHE A 488 -36.16 -7.31 -1.95
N ALA A 489 -35.96 -5.98 -1.93
CA ALA A 489 -36.81 -5.09 -1.14
C ALA A 489 -38.25 -5.05 -1.67
N ASP A 490 -38.43 -5.00 -3.00
CA ASP A 490 -39.73 -5.03 -3.66
C ASP A 490 -40.51 -6.31 -3.33
N SER A 491 -39.82 -7.45 -3.18
CA SER A 491 -40.50 -8.71 -2.80
C SER A 491 -41.20 -8.60 -1.45
N ALA A 492 -40.61 -7.92 -0.47
CA ALA A 492 -41.24 -7.67 0.82
C ALA A 492 -42.38 -6.65 0.71
N MET A 493 -42.19 -5.59 -0.10
CA MET A 493 -43.21 -4.55 -0.30
C MET A 493 -44.42 -5.05 -1.11
N SER A 494 -44.26 -6.11 -1.89
CA SER A 494 -45.36 -6.72 -2.64
C SER A 494 -46.31 -7.56 -1.79
N GLU A 495 -46.00 -7.83 -0.53
CA GLU A 495 -46.80 -8.63 0.37
C GLU A 495 -47.85 -7.84 1.15
N TYR A 496 -47.89 -6.51 0.96
CA TYR A 496 -48.87 -5.62 1.61
C TYR A 496 -49.20 -4.41 0.72
N ASP A 497 -50.36 -3.80 1.00
CA ASP A 497 -50.81 -2.53 0.41
C ASP A 497 -51.51 -1.66 1.45
N LEU A 498 -52.25 -0.64 1.00
CA LEU A 498 -53.01 0.27 1.88
C LEU A 498 -54.13 -0.46 2.65
N ASP A 499 -54.61 -1.59 2.16
CA ASP A 499 -55.70 -2.38 2.75
C ASP A 499 -55.16 -3.52 3.66
N GLY A 500 -53.83 -3.68 3.79
CA GLY A 500 -53.19 -4.66 4.67
C GLY A 500 -52.35 -5.68 3.94
N TRP A 501 -52.28 -6.92 4.47
CA TRP A 501 -51.52 -8.01 3.89
C TRP A 501 -52.19 -8.53 2.62
N THR A 502 -51.38 -8.69 1.55
CA THR A 502 -51.84 -9.31 0.30
C THR A 502 -51.53 -10.81 0.23
N VAL A 503 -50.71 -11.33 1.16
CA VAL A 503 -50.38 -12.77 1.29
C VAL A 503 -51.35 -13.48 2.21
N PRO A 504 -52.07 -14.53 1.74
CA PRO A 504 -53.11 -15.21 2.53
C PRO A 504 -52.60 -15.76 3.87
N ASP A 505 -51.35 -16.20 3.93
CA ASP A 505 -50.77 -16.85 5.12
C ASP A 505 -50.59 -15.88 6.30
N LEU A 506 -50.53 -14.58 6.04
CA LEU A 506 -50.35 -13.52 7.05
C LEU A 506 -51.68 -12.81 7.39
N ILE A 507 -52.77 -13.06 6.66
CA ILE A 507 -54.08 -12.49 6.95
C ILE A 507 -54.64 -13.17 8.19
N ASN A 508 -54.82 -12.39 9.26
CA ASN A 508 -55.46 -12.86 10.48
C ASN A 508 -56.78 -12.11 10.66
N PRO A 509 -57.94 -12.78 10.71
CA PRO A 509 -59.24 -12.16 10.87
C PRO A 509 -59.41 -11.36 12.19
N ASP A 510 -58.56 -11.66 13.18
CA ASP A 510 -58.57 -11.02 14.49
C ASP A 510 -57.63 -9.82 14.60
N ASP A 511 -56.90 -9.47 13.51
CA ASP A 511 -56.01 -8.34 13.49
C ASP A 511 -56.84 -7.03 13.62
N VAL A 512 -56.39 -6.18 14.55
CA VAL A 512 -57.01 -4.87 14.77
C VAL A 512 -56.29 -3.85 13.93
N SER A 513 -56.95 -3.34 12.88
CA SER A 513 -56.44 -2.26 12.05
C SER A 513 -57.15 -0.93 12.39
N ILE A 514 -56.40 0.15 12.51
CA ILE A 514 -56.98 1.51 12.67
C ILE A 514 -57.83 1.89 11.46
N LEU A 515 -57.64 1.27 10.31
CA LEU A 515 -58.41 1.51 9.09
C LEU A 515 -59.82 0.97 9.18
N ASP A 516 -60.03 -0.07 9.99
CA ASP A 516 -61.33 -0.71 10.21
C ASP A 516 -62.24 0.07 11.17
N HIS A 517 -61.67 1.10 11.84
CA HIS A 517 -62.36 1.95 12.82
C HIS A 517 -62.77 3.32 12.27
N LYS A 518 -62.68 3.52 10.96
CA LYS A 518 -63.16 4.70 10.26
C LYS A 518 -64.43 4.37 9.48
#